data_d8345fdcd17d875e1f583c00d07dea35
#
_entry.id   d8345fdcd17d875e1f583c00d07dea35
#
_cell.length_a   1.000
_cell.length_b   1.000
_cell.length_c   1.000
_cell.angle_alpha   90.00
_cell.angle_beta   90.00
_cell.angle_gamma   90.00
#
_symmetry.space_group_name_H-M   'P 1'
#
loop_
_entity.id
_entity.type
_entity.pdbx_description
1 polymer ?
#
loop_
_entity_poly.entity_id
_entity_poly.type
_entity_poly.pdbx_seq_one_letter_code
_entity_poly.pdbx_strand_id
1 'polypeptide(L)'
;IGLGHSVKSAIKAGFSKALSAILDGNITTLIAAAVLYFRGSGTVKGFASTLAIGIVLSMFTALVVTRLILNAFIALGCKDVKFFGVQKERKTINFLGKRKVFFTASLAVIIIGFISMGIHRSQGGDILNYSLEFKGGTSTTVTMQDDMTIDEIDSQVKPVVEGVTGDGDVQIQKVTGTNEIVVKTRSLSVEERQSLNDALVDAFSVDESKITSENISSTVSSEMKSDAVIAVIIATIGMLLYIWFRFKDIRFATSAVAALVHDVLVVLTFYAVARISVGNTFIACMLTIVGYSINATIVIFDRIRENLKLQGPRADLKEVVNESITQTFTRSINTSLTTFVMVLVLFVMGVSSIREFALPLMAGIICGTYSSVCLTGALWYVLTTRKG
;
A
#
# COMPACT_ATOMS: atom_id res chain seq x y z
N ILE A 1 -20.35 7.30 -27.51
CA ILE A 1 -21.79 7.56 -27.58
C ILE A 1 -22.01 9.07 -27.81
N GLY A 2 -21.42 9.95 -26.99
CA GLY A 2 -21.53 11.41 -27.11
C GLY A 2 -21.11 12.00 -28.49
N LEU A 3 -20.34 11.24 -29.27
CA LEU A 3 -19.93 11.62 -30.66
C LEU A 3 -20.87 11.08 -31.74
N GLY A 4 -22.07 10.62 -31.37
CA GLY A 4 -23.08 10.12 -32.34
C GLY A 4 -22.86 8.67 -32.80
N HIS A 5 -21.89 7.94 -32.24
CA HIS A 5 -21.71 6.54 -32.60
C HIS A 5 -22.79 5.64 -31.99
N SER A 6 -23.14 4.56 -32.69
CA SER A 6 -24.04 3.55 -32.12
C SER A 6 -23.46 2.94 -30.87
N VAL A 7 -24.31 2.54 -29.89
CA VAL A 7 -23.90 1.94 -28.61
C VAL A 7 -22.93 0.77 -28.81
N LYS A 8 -23.22 -0.11 -29.77
CA LYS A 8 -22.37 -1.27 -30.09
C LYS A 8 -20.98 -0.86 -30.59
N SER A 9 -20.90 0.15 -31.46
CA SER A 9 -19.63 0.69 -31.96
C SER A 9 -18.85 1.41 -30.85
N ALA A 10 -19.55 2.19 -30.03
CA ALA A 10 -18.97 2.92 -28.92
C ALA A 10 -18.37 1.97 -27.87
N ILE A 11 -19.04 0.85 -27.55
CA ILE A 11 -18.51 -0.18 -26.63
C ILE A 11 -17.25 -0.82 -27.22
N LYS A 12 -17.26 -1.22 -28.50
CA LYS A 12 -16.07 -1.80 -29.13
C LYS A 12 -14.88 -0.85 -29.09
N ALA A 13 -15.08 0.41 -29.42
CA ALA A 13 -14.05 1.44 -29.35
C ALA A 13 -13.60 1.73 -27.91
N GLY A 14 -14.53 1.77 -26.95
CA GLY A 14 -14.24 1.95 -25.53
C GLY A 14 -13.38 0.85 -24.96
N PHE A 15 -13.70 -0.43 -25.23
CA PHE A 15 -12.88 -1.56 -24.80
C PHE A 15 -11.48 -1.54 -25.43
N SER A 16 -11.38 -1.25 -26.73
CA SER A 16 -10.07 -1.14 -27.39
C SER A 16 -9.20 -0.05 -26.77
N LYS A 17 -9.81 1.09 -26.39
CA LYS A 17 -9.10 2.19 -25.74
C LYS A 17 -8.76 1.88 -24.28
N ALA A 18 -9.67 1.25 -23.53
CA ALA A 18 -9.46 0.87 -22.14
C ALA A 18 -8.43 -0.25 -21.96
N LEU A 19 -8.26 -1.12 -22.98
CA LEU A 19 -7.35 -2.27 -22.93
C LEU A 19 -5.94 -1.87 -22.50
N SER A 20 -5.38 -0.83 -23.12
CA SER A 20 -4.04 -0.35 -22.79
C SER A 20 -3.92 0.09 -21.34
N ALA A 21 -4.86 0.92 -20.85
CA ALA A 21 -4.82 1.41 -19.49
C ALA A 21 -5.01 0.29 -18.44
N ILE A 22 -5.87 -0.71 -18.76
CA ILE A 22 -6.08 -1.88 -17.89
C ILE A 22 -4.81 -2.73 -17.83
N LEU A 23 -4.19 -3.00 -18.98
CA LEU A 23 -2.94 -3.77 -19.03
C LEU A 23 -1.81 -3.05 -18.29
N ASP A 24 -1.61 -1.77 -18.56
CA ASP A 24 -0.53 -0.97 -17.97
C ASP A 24 -0.61 -0.94 -16.44
N GLY A 25 -1.80 -0.67 -15.88
CA GLY A 25 -2.00 -0.65 -14.43
C GLY A 25 -1.79 -2.01 -13.76
N ASN A 26 -2.22 -3.08 -14.39
CA ASN A 26 -2.07 -4.43 -13.84
C ASN A 26 -0.65 -4.98 -14.00
N ILE A 27 0.04 -4.69 -15.10
CA ILE A 27 1.44 -5.10 -15.31
C ILE A 27 2.35 -4.48 -14.25
N THR A 28 2.16 -3.21 -13.91
CA THR A 28 2.97 -2.56 -12.85
C THR A 28 2.76 -3.22 -11.49
N THR A 29 1.54 -3.61 -11.17
CA THR A 29 1.25 -4.34 -9.92
C THR A 29 1.78 -5.78 -9.97
N LEU A 30 1.76 -6.44 -11.15
CA LEU A 30 2.40 -7.76 -11.33
C LEU A 30 3.92 -7.70 -11.17
N ILE A 31 4.59 -6.62 -11.60
CA ILE A 31 6.02 -6.40 -11.34
C ILE A 31 6.28 -6.37 -9.84
N ALA A 32 5.49 -5.62 -9.08
CA ALA A 32 5.60 -5.58 -7.62
C ALA A 32 5.37 -6.97 -6.99
N ALA A 33 4.33 -7.69 -7.42
CA ALA A 33 4.04 -9.05 -6.96
C ALA A 33 5.16 -10.04 -7.29
N ALA A 34 5.75 -9.96 -8.48
CA ALA A 34 6.87 -10.81 -8.88
C ALA A 34 8.11 -10.55 -8.00
N VAL A 35 8.45 -9.29 -7.73
CA VAL A 35 9.56 -8.94 -6.83
C VAL A 35 9.31 -9.48 -5.43
N LEU A 36 8.10 -9.33 -4.90
CA LEU A 36 7.69 -9.90 -3.61
C LEU A 36 7.81 -11.43 -3.59
N TYR A 37 7.43 -12.10 -4.67
CA TYR A 37 7.51 -13.56 -4.77
C TYR A 37 8.95 -14.07 -4.76
N PHE A 38 9.85 -13.42 -5.49
CA PHE A 38 11.24 -13.86 -5.60
C PHE A 38 12.11 -13.45 -4.41
N ARG A 39 11.79 -12.32 -3.76
CA ARG A 39 12.58 -11.79 -2.64
C ARG A 39 11.92 -11.99 -1.28
N GLY A 40 10.61 -12.20 -1.25
CA GLY A 40 9.88 -12.43 -0.01
C GLY A 40 10.08 -13.85 0.53
N SER A 41 9.98 -14.00 1.82
CA SER A 41 9.98 -15.28 2.55
C SER A 41 8.62 -15.53 3.19
N GLY A 42 8.32 -16.77 3.50
CA GLY A 42 7.15 -17.17 4.30
C GLY A 42 5.83 -16.54 3.82
N THR A 43 5.19 -15.80 4.71
CA THR A 43 3.87 -15.16 4.49
C THR A 43 3.88 -14.13 3.35
N VAL A 44 4.99 -13.42 3.14
CA VAL A 44 5.13 -12.42 2.06
C VAL A 44 5.07 -13.09 0.69
N LYS A 45 5.70 -14.25 0.53
CA LYS A 45 5.66 -15.04 -0.72
C LYS A 45 4.25 -15.56 -1.00
N GLY A 46 3.54 -16.01 0.04
CA GLY A 46 2.13 -16.40 -0.06
C GLY A 46 1.24 -15.24 -0.49
N PHE A 47 1.40 -14.08 0.12
CA PHE A 47 0.71 -12.85 -0.27
C PHE A 47 0.98 -12.46 -1.73
N ALA A 48 2.23 -12.49 -2.17
CA ALA A 48 2.62 -12.17 -3.54
C ALA A 48 1.96 -13.10 -4.56
N SER A 49 1.87 -14.40 -4.26
CA SER A 49 1.21 -15.38 -5.11
C SER A 49 -0.30 -15.10 -5.25
N THR A 50 -0.98 -14.86 -4.13
CA THR A 50 -2.42 -14.55 -4.13
C THR A 50 -2.71 -13.23 -4.83
N LEU A 51 -1.86 -12.21 -4.63
CA LEU A 51 -1.95 -10.94 -5.34
C LEU A 51 -1.81 -11.11 -6.85
N ALA A 52 -0.80 -11.86 -7.31
CA ALA A 52 -0.59 -12.10 -8.73
C ALA A 52 -1.77 -12.84 -9.37
N ILE A 53 -2.28 -13.89 -8.72
CA ILE A 53 -3.47 -14.64 -9.19
C ILE A 53 -4.68 -13.71 -9.25
N GLY A 54 -4.92 -12.92 -8.20
CA GLY A 54 -6.03 -11.96 -8.14
C GLY A 54 -5.98 -10.94 -9.27
N ILE A 55 -4.80 -10.41 -9.60
CA ILE A 55 -4.61 -9.48 -10.71
C ILE A 55 -4.91 -10.14 -12.05
N VAL A 56 -4.41 -11.33 -12.30
CA VAL A 56 -4.67 -12.07 -13.56
C VAL A 56 -6.16 -12.35 -13.71
N LEU A 57 -6.83 -12.80 -12.64
CA LEU A 57 -8.27 -13.04 -12.65
C LEU A 57 -9.07 -11.75 -12.87
N SER A 58 -8.65 -10.64 -12.24
CA SER A 58 -9.31 -9.34 -12.43
C SER A 58 -9.16 -8.81 -13.86
N MET A 59 -7.99 -9.02 -14.48
CA MET A 59 -7.78 -8.70 -15.89
C MET A 59 -8.71 -9.53 -16.79
N PHE A 60 -8.80 -10.82 -16.55
CA PHE A 60 -9.71 -11.71 -17.28
C PHE A 60 -11.16 -11.24 -17.13
N THR A 61 -11.59 -10.94 -15.91
CA THR A 61 -12.94 -10.46 -15.65
C THR A 61 -13.21 -9.12 -16.34
N ALA A 62 -12.29 -8.17 -16.27
CA ALA A 62 -12.45 -6.86 -16.88
C ALA A 62 -12.50 -6.94 -18.42
N LEU A 63 -11.64 -7.75 -19.03
CA LEU A 63 -11.50 -7.78 -20.49
C LEU A 63 -12.48 -8.74 -21.20
N VAL A 64 -12.79 -9.87 -20.56
CA VAL A 64 -13.61 -10.93 -21.14
C VAL A 64 -15.04 -10.90 -20.58
N VAL A 65 -15.17 -11.12 -19.26
CA VAL A 65 -16.49 -11.30 -18.62
C VAL A 65 -17.33 -10.02 -18.74
N THR A 66 -16.76 -8.87 -18.39
CA THR A 66 -17.47 -7.58 -18.48
C THR A 66 -17.91 -7.28 -19.92
N ARG A 67 -17.08 -7.59 -20.92
CA ARG A 67 -17.43 -7.41 -22.33
C ARG A 67 -18.56 -8.32 -22.76
N LEU A 68 -18.56 -9.58 -22.32
CA LEU A 68 -19.65 -10.53 -22.60
C LEU A 68 -20.97 -10.06 -21.97
N ILE A 69 -20.94 -9.64 -20.72
CA ILE A 69 -22.12 -9.13 -20.00
C ILE A 69 -22.68 -7.90 -20.72
N LEU A 70 -21.86 -6.93 -21.08
CA LEU A 70 -22.30 -5.73 -21.80
C LEU A 70 -22.92 -6.05 -23.16
N ASN A 71 -22.34 -6.99 -23.91
CA ASN A 71 -22.91 -7.46 -25.16
C ASN A 71 -24.25 -8.16 -24.97
N ALA A 72 -24.42 -8.95 -23.90
CA ALA A 72 -25.67 -9.57 -23.55
C ALA A 72 -26.76 -8.54 -23.20
N PHE A 73 -26.44 -7.50 -22.42
CA PHE A 73 -27.39 -6.41 -22.13
C PHE A 73 -27.83 -5.67 -23.39
N ILE A 74 -26.93 -5.43 -24.36
CA ILE A 74 -27.31 -4.85 -25.65
C ILE A 74 -28.25 -5.78 -26.42
N ALA A 75 -27.98 -7.08 -26.41
CA ALA A 75 -28.84 -8.07 -27.09
C ALA A 75 -30.24 -8.14 -26.45
N LEU A 76 -30.34 -7.96 -25.12
CA LEU A 76 -31.59 -7.87 -24.37
C LEU A 76 -32.36 -6.55 -24.59
N GLY A 77 -31.82 -5.60 -25.39
CA GLY A 77 -32.52 -4.37 -25.74
C GLY A 77 -32.09 -3.13 -24.93
N CYS A 78 -31.10 -3.21 -24.05
CA CYS A 78 -30.56 -2.06 -23.34
C CYS A 78 -29.68 -1.19 -24.27
N LYS A 79 -30.31 -0.49 -25.21
CA LYS A 79 -29.65 0.35 -26.25
C LYS A 79 -29.79 1.84 -25.98
N ASP A 80 -30.59 2.24 -24.98
CA ASP A 80 -30.79 3.66 -24.66
C ASP A 80 -29.52 4.21 -24.00
N VAL A 81 -29.12 5.40 -24.43
CA VAL A 81 -27.96 6.15 -23.88
C VAL A 81 -28.05 6.37 -22.36
N LYS A 82 -29.27 6.39 -21.81
CA LYS A 82 -29.52 6.55 -20.35
C LYS A 82 -28.89 5.45 -19.50
N PHE A 83 -28.73 4.24 -20.06
CA PHE A 83 -28.07 3.11 -19.34
C PHE A 83 -26.54 3.25 -19.31
N PHE A 84 -25.96 4.11 -20.16
CA PHE A 84 -24.54 4.31 -20.24
C PHE A 84 -24.24 5.74 -19.77
N GLY A 85 -23.68 5.90 -18.62
CA GLY A 85 -23.42 7.21 -18.02
C GLY A 85 -22.82 8.22 -19.01
N VAL A 86 -23.48 9.36 -19.20
CA VAL A 86 -22.96 10.45 -20.02
C VAL A 86 -22.06 11.32 -19.16
N GLN A 87 -20.83 11.49 -19.59
CA GLN A 87 -19.87 12.36 -18.90
C GLN A 87 -20.32 13.82 -19.08
N LYS A 88 -20.68 14.47 -17.97
CA LYS A 88 -20.97 15.92 -17.99
C LYS A 88 -19.66 16.68 -18.15
N GLU A 89 -19.64 17.64 -19.06
CA GLU A 89 -18.53 18.60 -19.15
C GLU A 89 -18.37 19.33 -17.83
N ARG A 90 -17.17 19.27 -17.26
CA ARG A 90 -16.82 19.98 -16.03
C ARG A 90 -15.93 21.15 -16.35
N LYS A 91 -16.13 22.24 -15.62
CA LYS A 91 -15.20 23.37 -15.66
C LYS A 91 -13.81 22.91 -15.23
N THR A 92 -12.79 23.25 -16.00
CA THR A 92 -11.40 22.88 -15.70
C THR A 92 -10.95 23.42 -14.34
N ILE A 93 -10.45 22.54 -13.49
CA ILE A 93 -9.96 22.86 -12.15
C ILE A 93 -8.47 23.22 -12.26
N ASN A 94 -8.09 24.33 -11.65
CA ASN A 94 -6.69 24.80 -11.70
C ASN A 94 -5.82 24.13 -10.61
N PHE A 95 -5.40 22.90 -10.85
CA PHE A 95 -4.48 22.15 -9.96
C PHE A 95 -3.08 22.73 -9.98
N LEU A 96 -2.53 23.06 -11.16
CA LEU A 96 -1.17 23.59 -11.30
C LEU A 96 -0.98 24.96 -10.66
N GLY A 97 -2.03 25.78 -10.59
CA GLY A 97 -1.98 27.06 -9.87
C GLY A 97 -1.71 26.89 -8.38
N LYS A 98 -2.19 25.79 -7.78
CA LYS A 98 -2.02 25.47 -6.35
C LYS A 98 -0.82 24.54 -6.07
N ARG A 99 0.02 24.22 -7.06
CA ARG A 99 1.12 23.26 -6.93
C ARG A 99 2.07 23.53 -5.75
N LYS A 100 2.37 24.82 -5.48
CA LYS A 100 3.24 25.18 -4.34
C LYS A 100 2.64 24.75 -3.00
N VAL A 101 1.32 24.91 -2.84
CA VAL A 101 0.61 24.48 -1.61
C VAL A 101 0.68 22.97 -1.46
N PHE A 102 0.46 22.22 -2.53
CA PHE A 102 0.55 20.76 -2.51
C PHE A 102 1.96 20.27 -2.16
N PHE A 103 3.00 20.81 -2.82
CA PHE A 103 4.37 20.43 -2.49
C PHE A 103 4.75 20.80 -1.06
N THR A 104 4.34 21.97 -0.57
CA THR A 104 4.63 22.40 0.81
C THR A 104 3.91 21.50 1.82
N ALA A 105 2.64 21.16 1.60
CA ALA A 105 1.89 20.24 2.47
C ALA A 105 2.55 18.85 2.51
N SER A 106 2.94 18.31 1.36
CA SER A 106 3.65 17.02 1.28
C SER A 106 4.97 17.05 2.04
N LEU A 107 5.77 18.10 1.84
CA LEU A 107 7.04 18.27 2.52
C LEU A 107 6.85 18.37 4.03
N ALA A 108 5.84 19.12 4.49
CA ALA A 108 5.53 19.24 5.91
C ALA A 108 5.20 17.89 6.56
N VAL A 109 4.38 17.06 5.90
CA VAL A 109 4.06 15.71 6.40
C VAL A 109 5.31 14.84 6.50
N ILE A 110 6.17 14.85 5.47
CA ILE A 110 7.42 14.08 5.48
C ILE A 110 8.36 14.56 6.60
N ILE A 111 8.49 15.88 6.81
CA ILE A 111 9.29 16.46 7.90
C ILE A 111 8.77 16.01 9.26
N ILE A 112 7.45 15.98 9.48
CA ILE A 112 6.85 15.47 10.71
C ILE A 112 7.29 14.03 10.97
N GLY A 113 7.34 13.19 9.94
CA GLY A 113 7.84 11.82 10.04
C GLY A 113 9.29 11.75 10.48
N PHE A 114 10.18 12.53 9.86
CA PHE A 114 11.59 12.56 10.25
C PHE A 114 11.78 13.11 11.67
N ILE A 115 11.01 14.12 12.08
CA ILE A 115 11.03 14.64 13.46
C ILE A 115 10.58 13.54 14.44
N SER A 116 9.49 12.83 14.16
CA SER A 116 9.01 11.72 14.99
C SER A 116 10.09 10.63 15.15
N MET A 117 10.73 10.22 14.04
CA MET A 117 11.83 9.25 14.07
C MET A 117 13.02 9.75 14.92
N GLY A 118 13.38 11.05 14.80
CA GLY A 118 14.43 11.68 15.57
C GLY A 118 14.14 11.72 17.07
N ILE A 119 12.90 12.04 17.46
CA ILE A 119 12.45 12.05 18.86
C ILE A 119 12.57 10.64 19.45
N HIS A 120 12.07 9.61 18.78
CA HIS A 120 12.16 8.24 19.25
C HIS A 120 13.62 7.78 19.42
N ARG A 121 14.48 8.15 18.47
CA ARG A 121 15.91 7.85 18.57
C ARG A 121 16.59 8.55 19.74
N SER A 122 16.24 9.81 20.01
CA SER A 122 16.81 10.58 21.12
C SER A 122 16.36 10.06 22.50
N GLN A 123 15.20 9.40 22.57
CA GLN A 123 14.68 8.74 23.77
C GLN A 123 15.28 7.35 24.00
N GLY A 124 16.27 6.92 23.22
CA GLY A 124 16.91 5.61 23.33
C GLY A 124 16.15 4.46 22.65
N GLY A 125 15.03 4.75 22.01
CA GLY A 125 14.22 3.74 21.30
C GLY A 125 14.62 3.56 19.84
N ASP A 126 14.00 2.57 19.20
CA ASP A 126 14.12 2.34 17.76
C ASP A 126 13.39 3.43 16.95
N ILE A 127 13.96 3.83 15.82
CA ILE A 127 13.41 4.83 14.88
C ILE A 127 11.97 4.47 14.48
N LEU A 128 11.73 3.19 14.22
CA LEU A 128 10.43 2.60 13.93
C LEU A 128 10.12 1.49 14.93
N ASN A 129 8.86 1.14 15.08
CA ASN A 129 8.46 0.00 15.93
C ASN A 129 8.66 -1.31 15.14
N TYR A 130 9.88 -1.86 15.18
CA TYR A 130 10.18 -3.09 14.45
C TYR A 130 9.48 -4.29 15.10
N SER A 131 8.87 -5.14 14.27
CA SER A 131 8.35 -6.45 14.68
C SER A 131 9.49 -7.43 14.98
N LEU A 132 9.12 -8.55 15.57
CA LEU A 132 10.08 -9.63 15.89
C LEU A 132 10.83 -10.12 14.64
N GLU A 133 10.15 -10.18 13.47
CA GLU A 133 10.77 -10.60 12.22
C GLU A 133 11.94 -9.71 11.82
N PHE A 134 11.87 -8.42 12.17
CA PHE A 134 12.93 -7.46 11.86
C PHE A 134 13.87 -7.16 13.03
N LYS A 135 13.46 -7.35 14.26
CA LYS A 135 14.30 -7.14 15.45
C LYS A 135 15.09 -8.41 15.81
N GLY A 136 14.53 -9.56 15.53
CA GLY A 136 14.96 -10.86 16.08
C GLY A 136 14.45 -11.03 17.50
N GLY A 137 14.48 -12.25 18.00
CA GLY A 137 14.06 -12.56 19.34
C GLY A 137 13.11 -13.75 19.42
N THR A 138 12.48 -13.94 20.57
CA THR A 138 11.50 -14.98 20.83
C THR A 138 10.12 -14.37 21.03
N SER A 139 9.12 -14.92 20.35
CA SER A 139 7.70 -14.62 20.55
C SER A 139 7.05 -15.82 21.20
N THR A 140 6.50 -15.65 22.39
CA THR A 140 5.74 -16.69 23.09
C THR A 140 4.29 -16.27 23.16
N THR A 141 3.41 -16.99 22.47
CA THR A 141 1.96 -16.82 22.53
C THR A 141 1.41 -17.71 23.62
N VAL A 142 0.63 -17.14 24.52
CA VAL A 142 0.05 -17.81 25.68
C VAL A 142 -1.44 -17.55 25.73
N THR A 143 -2.25 -18.60 25.84
CA THR A 143 -3.69 -18.46 26.10
C THR A 143 -3.92 -18.45 27.60
N MET A 144 -4.27 -17.29 28.15
CA MET A 144 -4.56 -17.10 29.56
C MET A 144 -5.91 -17.72 29.93
N GLN A 145 -6.13 -18.04 31.24
CA GLN A 145 -7.42 -18.55 31.69
C GLN A 145 -8.52 -17.47 31.62
N ASP A 146 -8.17 -16.24 32.03
CA ASP A 146 -9.05 -15.10 32.05
C ASP A 146 -8.64 -14.04 31.02
N ASP A 147 -9.59 -13.20 30.62
CA ASP A 147 -9.34 -12.07 29.74
C ASP A 147 -8.72 -10.91 30.53
N MET A 148 -7.36 -10.88 30.60
CA MET A 148 -6.62 -9.86 31.34
C MET A 148 -6.66 -8.49 30.64
N THR A 149 -6.76 -7.43 31.43
CA THR A 149 -6.57 -6.05 30.96
C THR A 149 -5.09 -5.74 30.70
N ILE A 150 -4.80 -4.67 29.95
CA ILE A 150 -3.42 -4.26 29.67
C ILE A 150 -2.68 -3.93 30.98
N ASP A 151 -3.35 -3.27 31.92
CA ASP A 151 -2.75 -2.91 33.22
C ASP A 151 -2.43 -4.15 34.07
N GLU A 152 -3.26 -5.18 34.02
CA GLU A 152 -2.99 -6.47 34.70
C GLU A 152 -1.82 -7.20 34.03
N ILE A 153 -1.72 -7.20 32.72
CA ILE A 153 -0.60 -7.78 31.97
C ILE A 153 0.71 -7.09 32.36
N ASP A 154 0.73 -5.75 32.36
CA ASP A 154 1.93 -4.99 32.69
C ASP A 154 2.35 -5.14 34.17
N SER A 155 1.40 -5.31 35.11
CA SER A 155 1.68 -5.41 36.52
C SER A 155 1.97 -6.84 36.98
N GLN A 156 1.42 -7.87 36.34
CA GLN A 156 1.53 -9.26 36.80
C GLN A 156 2.39 -10.12 35.88
N VAL A 157 2.21 -10.03 34.55
CA VAL A 157 2.89 -10.91 33.58
C VAL A 157 4.30 -10.40 33.29
N LYS A 158 4.44 -9.12 33.06
CA LYS A 158 5.71 -8.53 32.64
C LYS A 158 6.84 -8.76 33.67
N PRO A 159 6.65 -8.57 34.99
CA PRO A 159 7.70 -8.84 35.98
C PRO A 159 8.13 -10.31 36.02
N VAL A 160 7.21 -11.25 35.79
CA VAL A 160 7.53 -12.70 35.77
C VAL A 160 8.44 -12.99 34.56
N VAL A 161 8.10 -12.45 33.41
CA VAL A 161 8.88 -12.61 32.15
C VAL A 161 10.27 -11.99 32.31
N GLU A 162 10.35 -10.75 32.79
CA GLU A 162 11.61 -10.04 33.04
C GLU A 162 12.51 -10.78 34.03
N GLY A 163 11.92 -11.34 35.07
CA GLY A 163 12.64 -12.09 36.09
C GLY A 163 13.29 -13.39 35.57
N VAL A 164 12.62 -14.07 34.66
CA VAL A 164 13.11 -15.33 34.07
C VAL A 164 14.06 -15.07 32.89
N THR A 165 13.74 -14.14 32.04
CA THR A 165 14.51 -13.91 30.80
C THR A 165 15.69 -12.96 31.00
N GLY A 166 15.69 -12.17 32.06
CA GLY A 166 16.66 -11.08 32.26
C GLY A 166 16.56 -9.98 31.17
N ASP A 167 15.48 -9.94 30.45
CA ASP A 167 15.23 -8.96 29.37
C ASP A 167 14.44 -7.77 29.93
N GLY A 168 15.04 -6.59 30.01
CA GLY A 168 14.39 -5.39 30.50
C GLY A 168 13.53 -4.68 29.43
N ASP A 169 13.50 -5.19 28.18
CA ASP A 169 12.78 -4.61 27.04
C ASP A 169 11.62 -5.52 26.57
N VAL A 170 11.03 -6.26 27.53
CA VAL A 170 9.90 -7.15 27.26
C VAL A 170 8.69 -6.38 26.76
N GLN A 171 8.15 -6.80 25.63
CA GLN A 171 6.93 -6.27 25.07
C GLN A 171 5.83 -7.33 25.14
N ILE A 172 4.69 -6.99 25.74
CA ILE A 172 3.54 -7.88 25.79
C ILE A 172 2.37 -7.24 25.04
N GLN A 173 1.75 -8.01 24.18
CA GLN A 173 0.60 -7.57 23.39
C GLN A 173 -0.59 -8.46 23.66
N LYS A 174 -1.74 -7.86 23.95
CA LYS A 174 -3.01 -8.57 24.07
C LYS A 174 -3.60 -8.78 22.69
N VAL A 175 -4.08 -10.00 22.39
CA VAL A 175 -4.82 -10.29 21.17
C VAL A 175 -6.29 -9.93 21.38
N THR A 176 -6.79 -8.95 20.64
CA THR A 176 -8.16 -8.44 20.82
C THR A 176 -9.21 -9.52 20.49
N GLY A 177 -10.12 -9.78 21.44
CA GLY A 177 -11.23 -10.72 21.25
C GLY A 177 -10.89 -12.16 21.62
N THR A 178 -9.71 -12.40 22.22
CA THR A 178 -9.28 -13.68 22.76
C THR A 178 -8.62 -13.46 24.11
N ASN A 179 -8.41 -14.55 24.87
CA ASN A 179 -7.61 -14.52 26.10
C ASN A 179 -6.12 -14.73 25.81
N GLU A 180 -5.67 -14.48 24.59
CA GLU A 180 -4.29 -14.69 24.20
C GLU A 180 -3.45 -13.43 24.42
N ILE A 181 -2.25 -13.64 24.92
CA ILE A 181 -1.19 -12.63 24.98
C ILE A 181 0.03 -13.09 24.18
N VAL A 182 0.72 -12.16 23.57
CA VAL A 182 1.97 -12.40 22.84
C VAL A 182 3.09 -11.70 23.56
N VAL A 183 3.99 -12.48 24.15
CA VAL A 183 5.19 -12.03 24.87
C VAL A 183 6.37 -12.02 23.91
N LYS A 184 6.98 -10.86 23.70
CA LYS A 184 8.16 -10.67 22.84
C LYS A 184 9.37 -10.33 23.71
N THR A 185 10.42 -11.12 23.56
CA THR A 185 11.67 -11.00 24.32
C THR A 185 12.88 -11.03 23.39
N ARG A 186 14.08 -10.81 23.92
CA ARG A 186 15.31 -11.14 23.22
C ARG A 186 15.29 -12.60 22.74
N SER A 187 16.24 -13.00 21.90
CA SER A 187 16.38 -14.41 21.52
C SER A 187 16.70 -15.26 22.74
N LEU A 188 15.84 -16.23 23.02
CA LEU A 188 15.97 -17.17 24.15
C LEU A 188 16.52 -18.51 23.64
N SER A 189 17.38 -19.14 24.43
CA SER A 189 17.82 -20.53 24.23
C SER A 189 16.64 -21.51 24.45
N VAL A 190 16.85 -22.79 24.18
CA VAL A 190 15.82 -23.81 24.39
C VAL A 190 15.51 -23.91 25.89
N GLU A 191 16.56 -23.86 26.74
CA GLU A 191 16.47 -23.94 28.21
C GLU A 191 15.75 -22.70 28.76
N GLU A 192 16.08 -21.50 28.27
CA GLU A 192 15.43 -20.27 28.73
C GLU A 192 13.95 -20.25 28.33
N ARG A 193 13.60 -20.76 27.15
CA ARG A 193 12.19 -20.89 26.73
C ARG A 193 11.42 -21.86 27.62
N GLN A 194 12.02 -22.99 27.97
CA GLN A 194 11.38 -23.92 28.86
C GLN A 194 11.18 -23.30 30.27
N SER A 195 12.20 -22.62 30.80
CA SER A 195 12.06 -21.89 32.05
C SER A 195 10.97 -20.81 32.03
N LEU A 196 10.82 -20.13 30.90
CA LEU A 196 9.74 -19.16 30.70
C LEU A 196 8.36 -19.83 30.66
N ASN A 197 8.24 -20.96 29.96
CA ASN A 197 6.99 -21.72 29.90
C ASN A 197 6.60 -22.21 31.31
N ASP A 198 7.54 -22.82 32.03
CA ASP A 198 7.32 -23.31 33.38
C ASP A 198 6.88 -22.17 34.33
N ALA A 199 7.53 -21.02 34.27
CA ALA A 199 7.17 -19.85 35.06
C ALA A 199 5.76 -19.30 34.74
N LEU A 200 5.36 -19.31 33.46
CA LEU A 200 4.02 -18.88 33.06
C LEU A 200 2.95 -19.89 33.52
N VAL A 201 3.24 -21.20 33.45
CA VAL A 201 2.37 -22.26 33.95
C VAL A 201 2.19 -22.13 35.46
N ASP A 202 3.29 -21.95 36.20
CA ASP A 202 3.28 -21.86 37.66
C ASP A 202 2.57 -20.59 38.16
N ALA A 203 2.84 -19.44 37.52
CA ALA A 203 2.29 -18.16 37.96
C ALA A 203 0.82 -17.97 37.60
N PHE A 204 0.38 -18.48 36.41
CA PHE A 204 -0.95 -18.20 35.88
C PHE A 204 -1.80 -19.44 35.62
N SER A 205 -1.33 -20.62 36.03
CA SER A 205 -2.02 -21.91 35.83
C SER A 205 -2.45 -22.18 34.39
N VAL A 206 -1.61 -21.73 33.43
CA VAL A 206 -1.86 -21.90 32.00
C VAL A 206 -1.57 -23.34 31.59
N ASP A 207 -2.31 -23.88 30.65
CA ASP A 207 -2.03 -25.17 30.06
C ASP A 207 -0.80 -25.06 29.13
N GLU A 208 0.23 -25.85 29.39
CA GLU A 208 1.48 -25.85 28.64
C GLU A 208 1.24 -26.10 27.13
N SER A 209 0.24 -26.92 26.78
CA SER A 209 -0.14 -27.18 25.39
C SER A 209 -0.65 -25.95 24.65
N LYS A 210 -1.00 -24.88 25.38
CA LYS A 210 -1.49 -23.59 24.85
C LYS A 210 -0.40 -22.53 24.82
N ILE A 211 0.86 -22.91 25.07
CA ILE A 211 2.02 -22.03 24.93
C ILE A 211 2.74 -22.39 23.63
N THR A 212 2.87 -21.43 22.74
CA THR A 212 3.60 -21.60 21.47
C THR A 212 4.71 -20.57 21.39
N SER A 213 5.94 -21.03 21.17
CA SER A 213 7.11 -20.15 21.06
C SER A 213 7.73 -20.22 19.67
N GLU A 214 7.95 -19.05 19.07
CA GLU A 214 8.68 -18.85 17.81
C GLU A 214 9.97 -18.07 18.09
N ASN A 215 11.09 -18.52 17.52
CA ASN A 215 12.37 -17.83 17.67
C ASN A 215 12.96 -17.45 16.33
N ILE A 216 13.30 -16.17 16.16
CA ILE A 216 13.91 -15.61 14.97
C ILE A 216 15.30 -15.10 15.33
N SER A 217 16.33 -15.70 14.72
CA SER A 217 17.71 -15.27 14.96
C SER A 217 17.97 -13.87 14.39
N SER A 218 18.91 -13.15 14.99
CA SER A 218 19.32 -11.81 14.53
C SER A 218 19.87 -11.81 13.09
N THR A 219 20.49 -12.91 12.67
CA THR A 219 20.98 -13.10 11.29
C THR A 219 19.82 -13.13 10.31
N VAL A 220 18.80 -13.96 10.58
CA VAL A 220 17.59 -14.05 9.75
C VAL A 220 16.86 -12.71 9.69
N SER A 221 16.73 -12.02 10.82
CA SER A 221 16.10 -10.69 10.86
C SER A 221 16.87 -9.65 10.04
N SER A 222 18.19 -9.68 10.08
CA SER A 222 19.03 -8.79 9.27
C SER A 222 18.88 -9.07 7.77
N GLU A 223 18.84 -10.33 7.38
CA GLU A 223 18.57 -10.74 5.99
C GLU A 223 17.19 -10.27 5.53
N MET A 224 16.15 -10.46 6.36
CA MET A 224 14.78 -10.03 6.04
C MET A 224 14.67 -8.52 5.84
N LYS A 225 15.35 -7.71 6.69
CA LYS A 225 15.43 -6.25 6.50
C LYS A 225 16.10 -5.87 5.18
N SER A 226 17.24 -6.50 4.87
CA SER A 226 17.98 -6.25 3.65
C SER A 226 17.14 -6.61 2.42
N ASP A 227 16.51 -7.78 2.42
CA ASP A 227 15.65 -8.22 1.33
C ASP A 227 14.44 -7.30 1.14
N ALA A 228 13.86 -6.76 2.21
CA ALA A 228 12.79 -5.79 2.14
C ALA A 228 13.20 -4.51 1.39
N VAL A 229 14.35 -3.94 1.76
CA VAL A 229 14.87 -2.72 1.12
C VAL A 229 15.21 -2.99 -0.35
N ILE A 230 15.89 -4.09 -0.63
CA ILE A 230 16.25 -4.50 -1.99
C ILE A 230 14.99 -4.74 -2.84
N ALA A 231 13.96 -5.38 -2.29
CA ALA A 231 12.69 -5.60 -2.98
C ALA A 231 12.03 -4.28 -3.42
N VAL A 232 11.97 -3.28 -2.53
CA VAL A 232 11.41 -1.96 -2.84
C VAL A 232 12.22 -1.27 -3.94
N ILE A 233 13.55 -1.31 -3.86
CA ILE A 233 14.44 -0.72 -4.88
C ILE A 233 14.23 -1.40 -6.24
N ILE A 234 14.26 -2.73 -6.29
CA ILE A 234 14.09 -3.49 -7.55
C ILE A 234 12.71 -3.23 -8.15
N ALA A 235 11.64 -3.24 -7.34
CA ALA A 235 10.30 -2.94 -7.81
C ALA A 235 10.21 -1.51 -8.38
N THR A 236 10.79 -0.52 -7.69
CA THR A 236 10.81 0.87 -8.15
C THR A 236 11.56 1.02 -9.48
N ILE A 237 12.72 0.40 -9.61
CA ILE A 237 13.50 0.39 -10.86
C ILE A 237 12.71 -0.31 -11.98
N GLY A 238 12.13 -1.46 -11.71
CA GLY A 238 11.32 -2.21 -12.68
C GLY A 238 10.14 -1.38 -13.20
N MET A 239 9.45 -0.67 -12.32
CA MET A 239 8.35 0.23 -12.68
C MET A 239 8.84 1.45 -13.46
N LEU A 240 9.99 2.05 -13.09
CA LEU A 240 10.59 3.15 -13.85
C LEU A 240 10.90 2.72 -15.28
N LEU A 241 11.54 1.57 -15.45
CA LEU A 241 11.87 1.03 -16.77
C LEU A 241 10.61 0.75 -17.58
N TYR A 242 9.58 0.15 -16.96
CA TYR A 242 8.31 -0.12 -17.62
C TYR A 242 7.64 1.18 -18.08
N ILE A 243 7.54 2.20 -17.24
CA ILE A 243 6.91 3.48 -17.58
C ILE A 243 7.70 4.20 -18.67
N TRP A 244 9.02 4.20 -18.57
CA TRP A 244 9.89 4.79 -19.59
C TRP A 244 9.68 4.13 -20.96
N PHE A 245 9.70 2.81 -21.01
CA PHE A 245 9.43 2.05 -22.25
C PHE A 245 8.02 2.34 -22.80
N ARG A 246 7.03 2.39 -21.91
CA ARG A 246 5.62 2.58 -22.27
C ARG A 246 5.30 3.98 -22.80
N PHE A 247 5.83 5.02 -22.17
CA PHE A 247 5.56 6.40 -22.53
C PHE A 247 6.61 7.00 -23.47
N LYS A 248 7.76 6.37 -23.62
CA LYS A 248 8.89 6.83 -24.45
C LYS A 248 9.39 8.25 -24.11
N ASP A 249 9.13 8.71 -22.88
CA ASP A 249 9.56 10.00 -22.37
C ASP A 249 9.98 9.84 -20.90
N ILE A 250 11.26 10.11 -20.64
CA ILE A 250 11.85 9.97 -19.30
C ILE A 250 11.18 10.89 -18.27
N ARG A 251 10.58 12.01 -18.70
CA ARG A 251 9.93 12.98 -17.80
C ARG A 251 8.68 12.38 -17.15
N PHE A 252 7.91 11.56 -17.88
CA PHE A 252 6.79 10.80 -17.29
C PHE A 252 7.30 9.80 -16.27
N ALA A 253 8.36 9.04 -16.61
CA ALA A 253 8.91 8.03 -15.71
C ALA A 253 9.47 8.66 -14.42
N THR A 254 10.28 9.71 -14.53
CA THR A 254 10.84 10.40 -13.35
C THR A 254 9.77 11.04 -12.47
N SER A 255 8.73 11.63 -13.07
CA SER A 255 7.61 12.21 -12.32
C SER A 255 6.82 11.15 -11.57
N ALA A 256 6.57 9.99 -12.20
CA ALA A 256 5.90 8.87 -11.57
C ALA A 256 6.72 8.34 -10.38
N VAL A 257 8.03 8.09 -10.58
CA VAL A 257 8.90 7.59 -9.51
C VAL A 257 9.02 8.59 -8.37
N ALA A 258 9.14 9.89 -8.66
CA ALA A 258 9.15 10.91 -7.61
C ALA A 258 7.86 10.92 -6.78
N ALA A 259 6.70 10.70 -7.41
CA ALA A 259 5.43 10.56 -6.71
C ALA A 259 5.37 9.26 -5.88
N LEU A 260 5.92 8.15 -6.39
CA LEU A 260 6.01 6.90 -5.63
C LEU A 260 6.91 7.01 -4.40
N VAL A 261 8.07 7.64 -4.55
CA VAL A 261 8.98 7.92 -3.41
C VAL A 261 8.28 8.79 -2.36
N HIS A 262 7.55 9.82 -2.80
CA HIS A 262 6.71 10.61 -1.90
C HIS A 262 5.70 9.75 -1.15
N ASP A 263 4.97 8.87 -1.83
CA ASP A 263 3.94 8.02 -1.21
C ASP A 263 4.56 7.07 -0.19
N VAL A 264 5.68 6.44 -0.51
CA VAL A 264 6.45 5.60 0.43
C VAL A 264 6.89 6.39 1.66
N LEU A 265 7.41 7.63 1.49
CA LEU A 265 7.83 8.47 2.61
C LEU A 265 6.67 8.92 3.49
N VAL A 266 5.52 9.24 2.92
CA VAL A 266 4.31 9.60 3.69
C VAL A 266 3.78 8.41 4.48
N VAL A 267 3.74 7.22 3.87
CA VAL A 267 3.32 6.01 4.59
C VAL A 267 4.34 5.63 5.66
N LEU A 268 5.63 5.78 5.41
CA LEU A 268 6.68 5.61 6.43
C LEU A 268 6.51 6.60 7.59
N THR A 269 6.13 7.86 7.29
CA THR A 269 5.75 8.84 8.32
C THR A 269 4.59 8.34 9.16
N PHE A 270 3.57 7.76 8.53
CA PHE A 270 2.42 7.20 9.25
C PHE A 270 2.83 6.06 10.19
N TYR A 271 3.70 5.15 9.73
CA TYR A 271 4.27 4.09 10.59
C TYR A 271 5.06 4.67 11.78
N ALA A 272 5.87 5.70 11.54
CA ALA A 272 6.68 6.33 12.58
C ALA A 272 5.84 7.04 13.65
N VAL A 273 4.82 7.80 13.22
CA VAL A 273 3.96 8.60 14.12
C VAL A 273 2.96 7.70 14.87
N ALA A 274 2.31 6.77 14.18
CA ALA A 274 1.32 5.87 14.76
C ALA A 274 1.94 4.66 15.49
N ARG A 275 3.28 4.51 15.44
CA ARG A 275 4.03 3.39 16.05
C ARG A 275 3.51 2.01 15.64
N ILE A 276 3.05 1.89 14.40
CA ILE A 276 2.59 0.61 13.85
C ILE A 276 3.80 -0.31 13.65
N SER A 277 3.59 -1.60 13.88
CA SER A 277 4.63 -2.62 13.77
C SER A 277 5.17 -2.73 12.34
N VAL A 278 6.50 -2.67 12.19
CA VAL A 278 7.22 -2.75 10.91
C VAL A 278 7.83 -4.14 10.77
N GLY A 279 7.21 -4.98 9.97
CA GLY A 279 7.62 -6.36 9.72
C GLY A 279 7.30 -6.79 8.28
N ASN A 280 7.03 -8.05 8.09
CA ASN A 280 6.70 -8.61 6.77
C ASN A 280 5.45 -7.97 6.15
N THR A 281 4.45 -7.65 6.95
CA THR A 281 3.23 -6.94 6.52
C THR A 281 3.54 -5.54 5.98
N PHE A 282 4.55 -4.86 6.53
CA PHE A 282 5.02 -3.57 6.03
C PHE A 282 5.51 -3.66 4.58
N ILE A 283 6.29 -4.69 4.23
CA ILE A 283 6.81 -4.88 2.87
C ILE A 283 5.65 -5.07 1.90
N ALA A 284 4.71 -5.95 2.24
CA ALA A 284 3.53 -6.21 1.45
C ALA A 284 2.67 -4.94 1.26
N CYS A 285 2.48 -4.17 2.33
CA CYS A 285 1.77 -2.89 2.30
C CYS A 285 2.45 -1.88 1.38
N MET A 286 3.76 -1.67 1.53
CA MET A 286 4.53 -0.71 0.72
C MET A 286 4.45 -1.03 -0.77
N LEU A 287 4.67 -2.30 -1.16
CA LEU A 287 4.62 -2.68 -2.56
C LEU A 287 3.19 -2.66 -3.14
N THR A 288 2.18 -2.94 -2.33
CA THR A 288 0.78 -2.79 -2.72
C THR A 288 0.43 -1.32 -2.98
N ILE A 289 0.86 -0.41 -2.10
CA ILE A 289 0.64 1.05 -2.26
C ILE A 289 1.34 1.56 -3.51
N VAL A 290 2.57 1.15 -3.73
CA VAL A 290 3.34 1.52 -4.93
C VAL A 290 2.61 1.06 -6.20
N GLY A 291 2.14 -0.20 -6.25
CA GLY A 291 1.35 -0.73 -7.37
C GLY A 291 0.03 -0.01 -7.57
N TYR A 292 -0.65 0.36 -6.48
CA TYR A 292 -1.91 1.10 -6.53
C TYR A 292 -1.72 2.54 -7.01
N SER A 293 -0.76 3.27 -6.45
CA SER A 293 -0.50 4.68 -6.78
C SER A 293 -0.09 4.86 -8.24
N ILE A 294 0.75 3.96 -8.76
CA ILE A 294 1.20 4.01 -10.15
C ILE A 294 0.04 3.85 -11.14
N ASN A 295 -0.96 3.03 -10.81
CA ASN A 295 -2.13 2.82 -11.68
C ASN A 295 -2.91 4.13 -11.88
N ALA A 296 -3.17 4.89 -10.81
CA ALA A 296 -3.83 6.19 -10.90
C ALA A 296 -2.99 7.21 -11.70
N THR A 297 -1.67 7.20 -11.50
CA THR A 297 -0.71 8.04 -12.24
C THR A 297 -0.73 7.76 -13.74
N ILE A 298 -0.71 6.50 -14.15
CA ILE A 298 -0.74 6.08 -15.56
C ILE A 298 -2.00 6.60 -16.25
N VAL A 299 -3.15 6.55 -15.59
CA VAL A 299 -4.43 7.06 -16.16
C VAL A 299 -4.35 8.56 -16.47
N ILE A 300 -3.75 9.34 -15.56
CA ILE A 300 -3.57 10.78 -15.77
C ILE A 300 -2.57 11.05 -16.89
N PHE A 301 -1.47 10.32 -16.93
CA PHE A 301 -0.45 10.47 -17.98
C PHE A 301 -0.93 10.08 -19.36
N ASP A 302 -1.69 9.00 -19.48
CA ASP A 302 -2.33 8.62 -20.73
C ASP A 302 -3.25 9.74 -21.23
N ARG A 303 -3.99 10.39 -20.31
CA ARG A 303 -4.87 11.51 -20.68
C ARG A 303 -4.09 12.76 -21.06
N ILE A 304 -3.01 13.10 -20.37
CA ILE A 304 -2.11 14.21 -20.76
C ILE A 304 -1.56 13.96 -22.17
N ARG A 305 -1.07 12.75 -22.44
CA ARG A 305 -0.53 12.38 -23.75
C ARG A 305 -1.58 12.44 -24.85
N GLU A 306 -2.81 12.02 -24.56
CA GLU A 306 -3.94 12.11 -25.50
C GLU A 306 -4.26 13.56 -25.82
N ASN A 307 -4.43 14.41 -24.80
CA ASN A 307 -4.77 15.82 -24.99
C ASN A 307 -3.63 16.59 -25.72
N LEU A 308 -2.36 16.28 -25.42
CA LEU A 308 -1.22 16.83 -26.16
C LEU A 308 -1.27 16.50 -27.67
N LYS A 309 -1.67 15.28 -28.01
CA LYS A 309 -1.82 14.88 -29.42
C LYS A 309 -2.99 15.60 -30.12
N LEU A 310 -4.09 15.80 -29.38
CA LEU A 310 -5.29 16.45 -29.92
C LEU A 310 -5.09 17.97 -30.12
N GLN A 311 -4.44 18.64 -29.16
CA GLN A 311 -4.25 20.09 -29.18
C GLN A 311 -3.00 20.52 -29.98
N GLY A 312 -2.08 19.55 -30.25
CA GLY A 312 -0.90 19.78 -31.10
C GLY A 312 0.26 20.50 -30.42
N PRO A 313 1.34 20.83 -31.19
CA PRO A 313 2.61 21.29 -30.62
C PRO A 313 2.59 22.68 -29.98
N ARG A 314 1.55 23.48 -30.23
CA ARG A 314 1.41 24.83 -29.66
C ARG A 314 0.49 24.90 -28.46
N ALA A 315 0.06 23.76 -27.94
CA ALA A 315 -0.82 23.70 -26.78
C ALA A 315 -0.19 24.32 -25.53
N ASP A 316 -1.00 25.05 -24.76
CA ASP A 316 -0.56 25.48 -23.42
C ASP A 316 -0.48 24.27 -22.49
N LEU A 317 0.73 23.88 -22.14
CA LEU A 317 1.01 22.72 -21.26
C LEU A 317 0.28 22.82 -19.93
N LYS A 318 0.10 24.03 -19.39
CA LYS A 318 -0.61 24.25 -18.12
C LYS A 318 -2.09 23.92 -18.28
N GLU A 319 -2.70 24.34 -19.36
CA GLU A 319 -4.10 24.07 -19.66
C GLU A 319 -4.32 22.58 -19.93
N VAL A 320 -3.47 21.97 -20.77
CA VAL A 320 -3.51 20.52 -21.06
C VAL A 320 -3.47 19.67 -19.79
N VAL A 321 -2.55 19.97 -18.85
CA VAL A 321 -2.42 19.20 -17.63
C VAL A 321 -3.64 19.38 -16.72
N ASN A 322 -4.11 20.62 -16.52
CA ASN A 322 -5.30 20.91 -15.71
C ASN A 322 -6.55 20.22 -16.27
N GLU A 323 -6.75 20.29 -17.58
CA GLU A 323 -7.85 19.64 -18.28
C GLU A 323 -7.77 18.11 -18.13
N SER A 324 -6.60 17.53 -18.35
CA SER A 324 -6.39 16.08 -18.24
C SER A 324 -6.68 15.55 -16.84
N ILE A 325 -6.21 16.24 -15.79
CA ILE A 325 -6.50 15.89 -14.41
C ILE A 325 -8.02 16.04 -14.16
N THR A 326 -8.64 17.12 -14.61
CA THR A 326 -10.09 17.35 -14.43
C THR A 326 -10.92 16.25 -15.08
N GLN A 327 -10.56 15.83 -16.30
CA GLN A 327 -11.25 14.77 -17.04
C GLN A 327 -11.14 13.39 -16.37
N THR A 328 -10.01 13.11 -15.71
CA THR A 328 -9.77 11.83 -15.02
C THR A 328 -10.15 11.86 -13.54
N PHE A 329 -10.40 13.02 -12.96
CA PHE A 329 -10.61 13.24 -11.54
C PHE A 329 -11.68 12.33 -10.93
N THR A 330 -12.87 12.28 -11.55
CA THR A 330 -13.98 11.45 -11.03
C THR A 330 -13.62 9.97 -11.03
N ARG A 331 -12.91 9.50 -12.07
CA ARG A 331 -12.46 8.11 -12.16
C ARG A 331 -11.45 7.83 -11.04
N SER A 332 -10.47 8.68 -10.83
CA SER A 332 -9.47 8.53 -9.78
C SER A 332 -10.11 8.49 -8.39
N ILE A 333 -11.01 9.43 -8.09
CA ILE A 333 -11.70 9.46 -6.78
C ILE A 333 -12.58 8.22 -6.59
N ASN A 334 -13.38 7.83 -7.57
CA ASN A 334 -14.26 6.67 -7.44
C ASN A 334 -13.47 5.37 -7.25
N THR A 335 -12.36 5.19 -8.00
CA THR A 335 -11.49 4.02 -7.84
C THR A 335 -10.87 3.98 -6.44
N SER A 336 -10.39 5.12 -5.97
CA SER A 336 -9.80 5.23 -4.64
C SER A 336 -10.83 5.00 -3.53
N LEU A 337 -12.02 5.57 -3.68
CA LEU A 337 -13.10 5.40 -2.70
C LEU A 337 -13.56 3.95 -2.61
N THR A 338 -13.74 3.26 -3.73
CA THR A 338 -14.16 1.84 -3.74
C THR A 338 -13.09 0.95 -3.10
N THR A 339 -11.81 1.18 -3.39
CA THR A 339 -10.72 0.44 -2.77
C THR A 339 -10.60 0.76 -1.27
N PHE A 340 -10.73 2.05 -0.91
CA PHE A 340 -10.70 2.47 0.49
C PHE A 340 -11.83 1.82 1.31
N VAL A 341 -13.05 1.80 0.80
CA VAL A 341 -14.20 1.15 1.46
C VAL A 341 -13.95 -0.34 1.66
N MET A 342 -13.40 -1.03 0.64
CA MET A 342 -13.06 -2.45 0.76
C MET A 342 -12.01 -2.68 1.87
N VAL A 343 -10.95 -1.90 1.91
CA VAL A 343 -9.91 -2.01 2.94
C VAL A 343 -10.43 -1.59 4.32
N LEU A 344 -11.34 -0.61 4.40
CA LEU A 344 -12.02 -0.23 5.64
C LEU A 344 -12.85 -1.39 6.21
N VAL A 345 -13.57 -2.12 5.37
CA VAL A 345 -14.30 -3.33 5.80
C VAL A 345 -13.32 -4.39 6.33
N LEU A 346 -12.19 -4.61 5.66
CA LEU A 346 -11.14 -5.50 6.15
C LEU A 346 -10.55 -5.03 7.49
N PHE A 347 -10.41 -3.73 7.69
CA PHE A 347 -9.93 -3.16 8.96
C PHE A 347 -10.94 -3.39 10.10
N VAL A 348 -12.23 -3.16 9.84
CA VAL A 348 -13.28 -3.29 10.86
C VAL A 348 -13.56 -4.76 11.22
N MET A 349 -13.65 -5.63 10.21
CA MET A 349 -14.06 -7.02 10.37
C MET A 349 -12.87 -8.01 10.44
N GLY A 350 -11.66 -7.57 10.13
CA GLY A 350 -10.49 -8.43 10.08
C GLY A 350 -9.94 -8.78 11.46
N VAL A 351 -9.20 -9.90 11.52
CA VAL A 351 -8.38 -10.27 12.68
C VAL A 351 -7.20 -9.32 12.84
N SER A 352 -6.52 -9.34 13.99
CA SER A 352 -5.45 -8.39 14.34
C SER A 352 -4.37 -8.24 13.26
N SER A 353 -3.89 -9.34 12.68
CA SER A 353 -2.87 -9.31 11.62
C SER A 353 -3.36 -8.63 10.33
N ILE A 354 -4.64 -8.76 10.00
CA ILE A 354 -5.25 -8.07 8.85
C ILE A 354 -5.42 -6.58 9.15
N ARG A 355 -5.78 -6.20 10.37
CA ARG A 355 -5.89 -4.80 10.78
C ARG A 355 -4.56 -4.06 10.71
N GLU A 356 -3.46 -4.70 11.14
CA GLU A 356 -2.10 -4.15 11.03
C GLU A 356 -1.69 -3.87 9.58
N PHE A 357 -2.15 -4.66 8.63
CA PHE A 357 -1.94 -4.45 7.20
C PHE A 357 -2.89 -3.38 6.62
N ALA A 358 -4.18 -3.45 7.00
CA ALA A 358 -5.24 -2.63 6.40
C ALA A 358 -5.09 -1.13 6.77
N LEU A 359 -4.71 -0.82 8.01
CA LEU A 359 -4.62 0.56 8.48
C LEU A 359 -3.58 1.40 7.72
N PRO A 360 -2.32 0.97 7.55
CA PRO A 360 -1.36 1.70 6.72
C PRO A 360 -1.73 1.72 5.23
N LEU A 361 -2.38 0.65 4.75
CA LEU A 361 -2.85 0.58 3.36
C LEU A 361 -3.92 1.65 3.09
N MET A 362 -4.85 1.90 4.04
CA MET A 362 -5.81 3.00 3.95
C MET A 362 -5.12 4.36 3.83
N ALA A 363 -4.10 4.62 4.66
CA ALA A 363 -3.29 5.83 4.58
C ALA A 363 -2.60 5.95 3.22
N GLY A 364 -2.06 4.84 2.71
CA GLY A 364 -1.42 4.77 1.39
C GLY A 364 -2.38 5.02 0.23
N ILE A 365 -3.61 4.53 0.27
CA ILE A 365 -4.64 4.79 -0.74
C ILE A 365 -4.98 6.30 -0.79
N ILE A 366 -5.16 6.93 0.35
CA ILE A 366 -5.42 8.37 0.44
C ILE A 366 -4.23 9.15 -0.12
N CYS A 367 -3.01 8.81 0.32
CA CYS A 367 -1.77 9.44 -0.13
C CYS A 367 -1.56 9.27 -1.64
N GLY A 368 -1.70 8.05 -2.19
CA GLY A 368 -1.53 7.76 -3.61
C GLY A 368 -2.56 8.45 -4.50
N THR A 369 -3.79 8.62 -4.00
CA THR A 369 -4.81 9.42 -4.68
C THR A 369 -4.42 10.89 -4.73
N TYR A 370 -3.99 11.43 -3.60
CA TYR A 370 -3.52 12.80 -3.52
C TYR A 370 -2.31 13.03 -4.42
N SER A 371 -1.30 12.19 -4.35
CA SER A 371 -0.05 12.34 -5.13
C SER A 371 -0.31 12.26 -6.64
N SER A 372 -1.13 11.31 -7.07
CA SER A 372 -1.49 11.15 -8.49
C SER A 372 -2.19 12.38 -9.04
N VAL A 373 -3.15 12.95 -8.30
CA VAL A 373 -3.95 14.10 -8.76
C VAL A 373 -3.20 15.41 -8.61
N CYS A 374 -2.52 15.63 -7.47
CA CYS A 374 -1.98 16.94 -7.09
C CYS A 374 -0.49 17.11 -7.42
N LEU A 375 0.30 16.02 -7.39
CA LEU A 375 1.76 16.12 -7.52
C LEU A 375 2.26 15.65 -8.88
N THR A 376 1.78 14.52 -9.39
CA THR A 376 2.38 13.84 -10.55
C THR A 376 2.34 14.71 -11.82
N GLY A 377 1.16 15.27 -12.14
CA GLY A 377 1.01 16.19 -13.28
C GLY A 377 1.82 17.47 -13.12
N ALA A 378 1.92 17.98 -11.88
CA ALA A 378 2.71 19.15 -11.57
C ALA A 378 4.22 18.91 -11.68
N LEU A 379 4.70 17.74 -11.25
CA LEU A 379 6.10 17.32 -11.43
C LEU A 379 6.46 17.21 -12.91
N TRP A 380 5.62 16.53 -13.70
CA TRP A 380 5.84 16.41 -15.13
C TRP A 380 5.86 17.79 -15.82
N TYR A 381 4.94 18.69 -15.48
CA TYR A 381 4.90 20.05 -16.00
C TYR A 381 6.20 20.81 -15.70
N VAL A 382 6.68 20.77 -14.45
CA VAL A 382 7.92 21.43 -14.03
C VAL A 382 9.14 20.87 -14.77
N LEU A 383 9.24 19.54 -14.91
CA LEU A 383 10.33 18.90 -15.63
C LEU A 383 10.32 19.21 -17.14
N THR A 384 9.13 19.46 -17.69
CA THR A 384 8.97 19.78 -19.12
C THR A 384 9.28 21.24 -19.39
N THR A 385 8.90 22.15 -18.51
CA THR A 385 9.11 23.61 -18.70
C THR A 385 10.48 24.09 -18.28
N ARG A 386 11.22 23.34 -17.45
CA ARG A 386 12.54 23.73 -16.95
C ARG A 386 13.69 23.54 -17.96
N LYS A 387 13.45 22.86 -19.09
CA LYS A 387 14.41 22.58 -20.16
C LYS A 387 14.16 23.43 -21.43
N GLY A 388 13.27 24.45 -21.34
CA GLY A 388 13.06 25.44 -22.40
C GLY A 388 13.84 26.72 -22.15
#